data_00464f44c985c3313b2a5240997605ea
#
_entry.id   00464f44c985c3313b2a5240997605ea
#
_cell.length_a   1.000
_cell.length_b   1.000
_cell.length_c   1.000
_cell.angle_alpha   90.00
_cell.angle_beta   90.00
_cell.angle_gamma   90.00
#
_symmetry.space_group_name_H-M   'P 1'
#
loop_
_entity.id
_entity.type
_entity.pdbx_description
1 polymer ?
#
loop_
_entity_poly.entity_id
_entity_poly.type
_entity_poly.pdbx_seq_one_letter_code
_entity_poly.pdbx_strand_id
1 'polypeptide(L)'
;MTTIRDLGPGEKIVEPGFYRMSLERHHNQPCDGVSVTSGVLRKMDLETPADVWAFHSLNPDRWGRDETDALRLGAAMAYLVEGGADALLSAFEVHPPEKPRRPTAAQIAAYDEGRATEAGIASVEYWRAVDASPSRWLDQSEFQMLTDMHRVLLNDPAAIAVMGGIPEVTMAWFDDATQLWCLARPDTINFDGTVTDYKKMSAGGQPFSHRLVDRRITDHGYDMQLAFAAEAFERLTGSWPGMAGIVAQSDKPPHHVILREIAEDDLRLGQWRNRRALRRFRECLDSGHWPGPGDDVGAYIRPEWQREQILSLMASEGISP
;
A
#
# COMPACT_ATOMS: atom_id res chain seq x y z
N MET A 1 30.75 -5.89 5.72
CA MET A 1 29.89 -5.44 4.59
C MET A 1 28.56 -6.13 4.73
N THR A 2 27.48 -5.40 4.76
CA THR A 2 26.12 -5.95 4.83
C THR A 2 25.79 -6.61 3.49
N THR A 3 25.52 -7.93 3.52
CA THR A 3 25.25 -8.70 2.31
C THR A 3 23.75 -8.82 2.10
N ILE A 4 23.26 -8.51 0.90
CA ILE A 4 21.90 -8.77 0.48
C ILE A 4 21.88 -10.18 -0.15
N ARG A 5 20.99 -11.04 0.33
CA ARG A 5 20.85 -12.43 -0.14
C ARG A 5 19.68 -12.52 -1.11
N ASP A 6 19.90 -13.10 -2.28
CA ASP A 6 18.79 -13.46 -3.17
C ASP A 6 18.11 -14.72 -2.62
N LEU A 7 16.80 -14.63 -2.40
CA LEU A 7 16.02 -15.76 -1.89
C LEU A 7 15.47 -16.58 -3.07
N GLY A 8 16.05 -17.74 -3.33
CA GLY A 8 15.69 -18.66 -4.41
C GLY A 8 14.28 -19.23 -4.28
N PRO A 9 13.68 -19.76 -5.36
CA PRO A 9 12.36 -20.40 -5.31
C PRO A 9 12.30 -21.52 -4.26
N GLY A 10 11.28 -21.48 -3.39
CA GLY A 10 11.09 -22.49 -2.32
C GLY A 10 11.95 -22.31 -1.07
N GLU A 11 12.99 -21.50 -1.10
CA GLU A 11 13.80 -21.20 0.08
C GLU A 11 12.99 -20.45 1.14
N LYS A 12 13.34 -20.65 2.40
CA LYS A 12 12.75 -19.92 3.53
C LYS A 12 13.80 -19.04 4.20
N ILE A 13 13.37 -17.90 4.71
CA ILE A 13 14.18 -17.07 5.59
C ILE A 13 14.25 -17.76 6.94
N VAL A 14 15.46 -18.09 7.36
CA VAL A 14 15.76 -18.77 8.64
C VAL A 14 16.67 -17.92 9.54
N GLU A 15 17.22 -16.83 9.02
CA GLU A 15 18.13 -15.93 9.76
C GLU A 15 17.72 -14.47 9.50
N PRO A 16 17.90 -13.56 10.48
CA PRO A 16 17.77 -12.13 10.25
C PRO A 16 18.72 -11.62 9.16
N GLY A 17 18.26 -10.69 8.31
CA GLY A 17 19.11 -10.16 7.26
C GLY A 17 18.36 -9.35 6.19
N PHE A 18 19.10 -9.01 5.15
CA PHE A 18 18.61 -8.30 3.97
C PHE A 18 18.40 -9.30 2.84
N TYR A 19 17.21 -9.27 2.24
CA TYR A 19 16.82 -10.24 1.22
C TYR A 19 16.24 -9.57 -0.01
N ARG A 20 16.53 -10.14 -1.19
CA ARG A 20 15.88 -9.77 -2.45
C ARG A 20 14.91 -10.88 -2.85
N MET A 21 13.66 -10.50 -3.08
CA MET A 21 12.58 -11.40 -3.50
C MET A 21 11.46 -10.61 -4.17
N SER A 22 10.54 -11.28 -4.86
CA SER A 22 9.35 -10.62 -5.39
C SER A 22 8.43 -10.09 -4.28
N LEU A 23 7.64 -9.05 -4.59
CA LEU A 23 6.65 -8.48 -3.66
C LEU A 23 5.60 -9.52 -3.24
N GLU A 24 5.17 -10.35 -4.18
CA GLU A 24 4.25 -11.45 -3.91
C GLU A 24 4.81 -12.38 -2.82
N ARG A 25 6.06 -12.76 -2.96
CA ARG A 25 6.73 -13.64 -2.00
C ARG A 25 6.90 -12.98 -0.64
N HIS A 26 7.25 -11.69 -0.60
CA HIS A 26 7.34 -10.90 0.63
C HIS A 26 6.03 -10.97 1.45
N HIS A 27 4.87 -11.02 0.79
CA HIS A 27 3.56 -11.10 1.45
C HIS A 27 3.07 -12.53 1.73
N ASN A 28 3.71 -13.55 1.17
CA ASN A 28 3.27 -14.95 1.24
C ASN A 28 4.09 -15.83 2.18
N GLN A 29 4.32 -15.36 3.42
CA GLN A 29 4.96 -16.13 4.47
C GLN A 29 6.33 -16.74 4.05
N PRO A 30 7.32 -15.91 3.70
CA PRO A 30 8.60 -16.37 3.18
C PRO A 30 9.53 -16.94 4.24
N CYS A 31 9.21 -16.82 5.54
CA CYS A 31 10.03 -17.30 6.65
C CYS A 31 9.71 -18.74 7.03
N ASP A 32 10.55 -19.36 7.82
CA ASP A 32 10.33 -20.69 8.40
C ASP A 32 9.27 -20.72 9.50
N GLY A 33 8.85 -19.53 9.97
CA GLY A 33 7.75 -19.30 10.89
C GLY A 33 6.76 -18.28 10.35
N VAL A 34 5.76 -17.94 11.18
CA VAL A 34 4.76 -16.92 10.84
C VAL A 34 5.43 -15.56 10.69
N SER A 35 5.14 -14.88 9.60
CA SER A 35 5.69 -13.56 9.32
C SER A 35 4.62 -12.49 9.15
N VAL A 36 4.95 -11.26 9.58
CA VAL A 36 4.12 -10.08 9.45
C VAL A 36 4.86 -8.97 8.71
N THR A 37 4.12 -8.20 7.91
CA THR A 37 4.64 -7.05 7.18
C THR A 37 4.12 -5.74 7.78
N SER A 38 4.76 -4.62 7.47
CA SER A 38 4.27 -3.29 7.86
C SER A 38 2.81 -3.04 7.47
N GLY A 39 2.38 -3.57 6.31
CA GLY A 39 1.00 -3.46 5.85
C GLY A 39 -0.01 -4.18 6.76
N VAL A 40 0.36 -5.34 7.31
CA VAL A 40 -0.45 -6.07 8.28
C VAL A 40 -0.55 -5.27 9.58
N LEU A 41 0.57 -4.77 10.10
CA LEU A 41 0.59 -4.03 11.38
C LEU A 41 -0.19 -2.71 11.31
N ARG A 42 -0.06 -1.96 10.21
CA ARG A 42 -0.86 -0.75 9.99
C ARG A 42 -2.36 -1.04 10.02
N LYS A 43 -2.79 -2.11 9.36
CA LYS A 43 -4.20 -2.51 9.36
C LYS A 43 -4.67 -2.98 10.73
N MET A 44 -3.83 -3.72 11.47
CA MET A 44 -4.13 -4.10 12.86
C MET A 44 -4.32 -2.88 13.79
N ASP A 45 -3.72 -1.74 13.46
CA ASP A 45 -3.85 -0.50 14.23
C ASP A 45 -4.98 0.42 13.74
N LEU A 46 -5.21 0.49 12.42
CA LEU A 46 -6.17 1.41 11.77
C LEU A 46 -7.54 0.77 11.51
N GLU A 47 -7.59 -0.54 11.37
CA GLU A 47 -8.79 -1.34 11.10
C GLU A 47 -9.02 -2.33 12.25
N THR A 48 -9.90 -3.31 12.06
CA THR A 48 -10.11 -4.36 13.06
C THR A 48 -9.29 -5.61 12.73
N PRO A 49 -8.96 -6.47 13.72
CA PRO A 49 -8.34 -7.76 13.45
C PRO A 49 -9.13 -8.63 12.47
N ALA A 50 -10.47 -8.58 12.51
CA ALA A 50 -11.31 -9.32 11.56
C ALA A 50 -11.08 -8.86 10.12
N ASP A 51 -10.94 -7.55 9.88
CA ASP A 51 -10.64 -7.00 8.54
C ASP A 51 -9.27 -7.45 8.05
N VAL A 52 -8.29 -7.53 8.94
CA VAL A 52 -6.96 -8.07 8.61
C VAL A 52 -7.04 -9.53 8.25
N TRP A 53 -7.69 -10.34 9.09
CA TRP A 53 -7.78 -11.79 8.92
C TRP A 53 -8.54 -12.19 7.66
N ALA A 54 -9.60 -11.45 7.32
CA ALA A 54 -10.42 -11.71 6.13
C ALA A 54 -9.59 -11.83 4.83
N PHE A 55 -8.42 -11.19 4.78
CA PHE A 55 -7.55 -11.17 3.60
C PHE A 55 -6.13 -11.70 3.86
N HIS A 56 -5.87 -12.22 5.07
CA HIS A 56 -4.53 -12.64 5.44
C HIS A 56 -4.14 -13.97 4.80
N SER A 57 -2.88 -14.13 4.40
CA SER A 57 -2.37 -15.33 3.72
C SER A 57 -2.48 -16.61 4.55
N LEU A 58 -2.53 -16.52 5.87
CA LEU A 58 -2.73 -17.65 6.78
C LEU A 58 -4.20 -18.06 6.93
N ASN A 59 -5.15 -17.23 6.50
CA ASN A 59 -6.56 -17.59 6.54
C ASN A 59 -6.90 -18.52 5.37
N PRO A 60 -7.29 -19.79 5.62
CA PRO A 60 -7.67 -20.72 4.55
C PRO A 60 -8.92 -20.27 3.79
N ASP A 61 -9.81 -19.51 4.46
CA ASP A 61 -11.07 -19.02 3.90
C ASP A 61 -10.97 -17.54 3.49
N ARG A 62 -9.77 -17.03 3.22
CA ARG A 62 -9.55 -15.64 2.87
C ARG A 62 -10.30 -15.22 1.62
N TRP A 63 -10.81 -14.02 1.67
CA TRP A 63 -11.41 -13.38 0.49
C TRP A 63 -10.34 -13.00 -0.53
N GLY A 64 -10.70 -13.12 -1.82
CA GLY A 64 -9.90 -12.53 -2.89
C GLY A 64 -9.94 -11.00 -2.80
N ARG A 65 -8.87 -10.36 -3.22
CA ARG A 65 -8.85 -8.90 -3.43
C ARG A 65 -8.69 -8.64 -4.91
N ASP A 66 -9.59 -7.84 -5.45
CA ASP A 66 -9.38 -7.26 -6.77
C ASP A 66 -8.28 -6.19 -6.68
N GLU A 67 -7.44 -6.13 -7.68
CA GLU A 67 -6.47 -5.07 -7.80
C GLU A 67 -7.18 -3.74 -8.08
N THR A 68 -7.04 -2.77 -7.20
CA THR A 68 -7.57 -1.42 -7.42
C THR A 68 -6.68 -0.64 -8.39
N ASP A 69 -7.25 0.35 -9.11
CA ASP A 69 -6.47 1.24 -9.98
C ASP A 69 -5.32 1.93 -9.23
N ALA A 70 -5.54 2.27 -7.96
CA ALA A 70 -4.48 2.87 -7.14
C ALA A 70 -3.29 1.93 -6.95
N LEU A 71 -3.54 0.63 -6.70
CA LEU A 71 -2.50 -0.39 -6.56
C LEU A 71 -1.83 -0.67 -7.90
N ARG A 72 -2.61 -0.80 -8.98
CA ARG A 72 -2.12 -1.04 -10.34
C ARG A 72 -1.19 0.09 -10.81
N LEU A 73 -1.62 1.35 -10.65
CA LEU A 73 -0.82 2.51 -11.02
C LEU A 73 0.39 2.73 -10.09
N GLY A 74 0.25 2.38 -8.81
CA GLY A 74 1.37 2.39 -7.88
C GLY A 74 2.47 1.40 -8.29
N ALA A 75 2.08 0.17 -8.64
CA ALA A 75 3.01 -0.83 -9.14
C ALA A 75 3.64 -0.42 -10.48
N ALA A 76 2.86 0.15 -11.42
CA ALA A 76 3.40 0.66 -12.68
C ALA A 76 4.45 1.76 -12.46
N MET A 77 4.22 2.66 -11.50
CA MET A 77 5.21 3.68 -11.15
C MET A 77 6.47 3.09 -10.51
N ALA A 78 6.34 2.03 -9.70
CA ALA A 78 7.50 1.34 -9.13
C ALA A 78 8.41 0.78 -10.23
N TYR A 79 7.85 0.12 -11.26
CA TYR A 79 8.63 -0.35 -12.43
C TYR A 79 9.33 0.80 -13.16
N LEU A 80 8.66 1.96 -13.33
CA LEU A 80 9.29 3.14 -13.92
C LEU A 80 10.46 3.67 -13.09
N VAL A 81 10.30 3.73 -11.78
CA VAL A 81 11.36 4.22 -10.86
C VAL A 81 12.55 3.25 -10.84
N GLU A 82 12.29 1.95 -10.84
CA GLU A 82 13.33 0.91 -10.77
C GLU A 82 14.12 0.77 -12.06
N GLY A 83 13.47 0.76 -13.22
CA GLY A 83 14.11 0.42 -14.49
C GLY A 83 13.63 1.21 -15.71
N GLY A 84 12.92 2.32 -15.50
CA GLY A 84 12.45 3.17 -16.59
C GLY A 84 11.34 2.56 -17.44
N ALA A 85 11.17 3.09 -18.65
CA ALA A 85 10.10 2.69 -19.55
C ALA A 85 10.20 1.21 -19.95
N ASP A 86 11.40 0.67 -20.12
CA ASP A 86 11.60 -0.73 -20.50
C ASP A 86 11.11 -1.69 -19.42
N ALA A 87 11.39 -1.39 -18.16
CA ALA A 87 10.88 -2.18 -17.03
C ALA A 87 9.35 -2.11 -16.95
N LEU A 88 8.77 -0.93 -17.10
CA LEU A 88 7.30 -0.77 -17.14
C LEU A 88 6.69 -1.62 -18.26
N LEU A 89 7.18 -1.52 -19.50
CA LEU A 89 6.64 -2.21 -20.66
C LEU A 89 6.92 -3.73 -20.66
N SER A 90 7.84 -4.20 -19.81
CA SER A 90 8.03 -5.63 -19.57
C SER A 90 6.94 -6.23 -18.67
N ALA A 91 6.29 -5.41 -17.83
CA ALA A 91 5.28 -5.83 -16.84
C ALA A 91 3.85 -5.39 -17.18
N PHE A 92 3.70 -4.39 -18.04
CA PHE A 92 2.41 -3.82 -18.44
C PHE A 92 2.32 -3.68 -19.95
N GLU A 93 1.13 -3.94 -20.46
CA GLU A 93 0.74 -3.56 -21.82
C GLU A 93 0.00 -2.23 -21.82
N VAL A 94 0.10 -1.48 -22.91
CA VAL A 94 -0.59 -0.19 -23.06
C VAL A 94 -1.67 -0.35 -24.13
N HIS A 95 -2.90 -0.04 -23.77
CA HIS A 95 -4.00 -0.05 -24.73
C HIS A 95 -3.72 0.86 -25.92
N PRO A 96 -4.09 0.48 -27.15
CA PRO A 96 -3.96 1.38 -28.30
C PRO A 96 -4.83 2.64 -28.11
N PRO A 97 -4.45 3.77 -28.70
CA PRO A 97 -5.20 5.02 -28.56
C PRO A 97 -6.67 4.90 -28.97
N GLU A 98 -6.95 4.03 -29.92
CA GLU A 98 -8.27 3.81 -30.53
C GLU A 98 -8.97 2.59 -29.93
N LYS A 99 -8.64 2.21 -28.67
CA LYS A 99 -9.30 1.06 -28.06
C LYS A 99 -10.83 1.22 -28.08
N PRO A 100 -11.58 0.18 -28.43
CA PRO A 100 -13.03 0.23 -28.39
C PRO A 100 -13.53 0.39 -26.96
N ARG A 101 -14.69 1.00 -26.79
CA ARG A 101 -15.35 1.04 -25.48
C ARG A 101 -15.65 -0.36 -25.00
N ARG A 102 -15.59 -0.58 -23.68
CA ARG A 102 -15.95 -1.88 -23.10
C ARG A 102 -17.41 -2.22 -23.45
N PRO A 103 -17.69 -3.41 -24.00
CA PRO A 103 -19.03 -3.77 -24.44
C PRO A 103 -19.97 -3.93 -23.25
N THR A 104 -21.21 -3.51 -23.43
CA THR A 104 -22.28 -3.75 -22.46
C THR A 104 -22.74 -5.21 -22.51
N ALA A 105 -23.42 -5.68 -21.46
CA ALA A 105 -24.00 -7.03 -21.44
C ALA A 105 -24.92 -7.32 -22.66
N ALA A 106 -25.69 -6.31 -23.11
CA ALA A 106 -26.54 -6.43 -24.28
C ALA A 106 -25.72 -6.58 -25.58
N GLN A 107 -24.58 -5.93 -25.71
CA GLN A 107 -23.68 -6.08 -26.87
C GLN A 107 -22.98 -7.44 -26.86
N ILE A 108 -22.61 -7.96 -25.70
CA ILE A 108 -22.05 -9.31 -25.56
C ILE A 108 -23.11 -10.35 -25.94
N ALA A 109 -24.35 -10.23 -25.45
CA ALA A 109 -25.42 -11.13 -25.82
C ALA A 109 -25.74 -11.09 -27.32
N ALA A 110 -25.77 -9.90 -27.93
CA ALA A 110 -25.96 -9.77 -29.40
C ALA A 110 -24.81 -10.41 -30.19
N TYR A 111 -23.57 -10.34 -29.68
CA TYR A 111 -22.43 -11.03 -30.29
C TYR A 111 -22.58 -12.55 -30.20
N ASP A 112 -22.91 -13.09 -29.03
CA ASP A 112 -23.08 -14.54 -28.82
C ASP A 112 -24.24 -15.13 -29.66
N GLU A 113 -25.25 -14.30 -29.97
CA GLU A 113 -26.38 -14.65 -30.81
C GLU A 113 -26.14 -14.39 -32.33
N GLY A 114 -24.96 -13.91 -32.70
CA GLY A 114 -24.62 -13.61 -34.11
C GLY A 114 -25.34 -12.40 -34.71
N ARG A 115 -25.85 -11.48 -33.85
CA ARG A 115 -26.61 -10.28 -34.23
C ARG A 115 -25.84 -8.97 -34.01
N ALA A 116 -24.57 -9.07 -33.64
CA ALA A 116 -23.76 -7.89 -33.34
C ALA A 116 -23.40 -7.11 -34.62
N THR A 117 -23.30 -5.80 -34.50
CA THR A 117 -22.72 -4.95 -35.54
C THR A 117 -21.20 -5.17 -35.64
N GLU A 118 -20.59 -4.78 -36.77
CA GLU A 118 -19.14 -4.89 -36.98
C GLU A 118 -18.35 -4.23 -35.82
N ALA A 119 -18.73 -3.03 -35.40
CA ALA A 119 -18.13 -2.36 -34.25
C ALA A 119 -18.35 -3.08 -32.92
N GLY A 120 -19.52 -3.74 -32.77
CA GLY A 120 -19.82 -4.58 -31.61
C GLY A 120 -18.96 -5.84 -31.58
N ILE A 121 -18.75 -6.50 -32.73
CA ILE A 121 -17.85 -7.64 -32.87
C ILE A 121 -16.44 -7.24 -32.47
N ALA A 122 -15.89 -6.21 -33.10
CA ALA A 122 -14.54 -5.70 -32.78
C ALA A 122 -14.35 -5.36 -31.29
N SER A 123 -15.39 -4.75 -30.69
CA SER A 123 -15.34 -4.42 -29.23
C SER A 123 -15.32 -5.69 -28.37
N VAL A 124 -16.21 -6.66 -28.64
CA VAL A 124 -16.27 -7.89 -27.83
C VAL A 124 -15.01 -8.72 -27.96
N GLU A 125 -14.51 -8.89 -29.19
CA GLU A 125 -13.28 -9.66 -29.45
C GLU A 125 -12.07 -9.02 -28.79
N TYR A 126 -11.91 -7.70 -28.91
CA TYR A 126 -10.83 -6.96 -28.24
C TYR A 126 -10.85 -7.18 -26.73
N TRP A 127 -11.98 -6.95 -26.08
CA TRP A 127 -12.06 -7.05 -24.63
C TRP A 127 -12.00 -8.48 -24.10
N ARG A 128 -12.47 -9.46 -24.86
CA ARG A 128 -12.25 -10.88 -24.53
C ARG A 128 -10.77 -11.25 -24.60
N ALA A 129 -10.03 -10.74 -25.56
CA ALA A 129 -8.58 -10.94 -25.64
C ALA A 129 -7.85 -10.27 -24.45
N VAL A 130 -8.24 -9.05 -24.08
CA VAL A 130 -7.70 -8.34 -22.92
C VAL A 130 -8.00 -9.12 -21.63
N ASP A 131 -9.24 -9.57 -21.43
CA ASP A 131 -9.66 -10.28 -20.21
C ASP A 131 -9.04 -11.68 -20.09
N ALA A 132 -8.68 -12.29 -21.21
CA ALA A 132 -7.97 -13.58 -21.26
C ALA A 132 -6.45 -13.44 -21.11
N SER A 133 -5.91 -12.24 -21.27
CA SER A 133 -4.48 -11.98 -21.13
C SER A 133 -4.07 -11.98 -19.66
N PRO A 134 -2.95 -12.61 -19.29
CA PRO A 134 -2.38 -12.46 -17.97
C PRO A 134 -1.72 -11.08 -17.74
N SER A 135 -1.63 -10.26 -18.78
CA SER A 135 -0.98 -8.96 -18.76
C SER A 135 -1.79 -7.94 -17.96
N ARG A 136 -1.08 -7.06 -17.29
CA ARG A 136 -1.67 -5.86 -16.67
C ARG A 136 -1.68 -4.74 -17.69
N TRP A 137 -2.77 -3.98 -17.75
CA TRP A 137 -3.01 -2.99 -18.79
C TRP A 137 -3.05 -1.57 -18.24
N LEU A 138 -2.49 -0.64 -19.03
CA LEU A 138 -2.58 0.81 -18.82
C LEU A 138 -3.33 1.47 -19.98
N ASP A 139 -4.13 2.48 -19.66
CA ASP A 139 -4.65 3.38 -20.69
C ASP A 139 -3.54 4.33 -21.18
N GLN A 140 -3.68 4.85 -22.41
CA GLN A 140 -2.73 5.84 -22.94
C GLN A 140 -2.56 7.06 -22.03
N SER A 141 -3.66 7.53 -21.45
CA SER A 141 -3.62 8.65 -20.50
C SER A 141 -2.92 8.30 -19.19
N GLU A 142 -3.04 7.07 -18.71
CA GLU A 142 -2.33 6.57 -17.54
C GLU A 142 -0.83 6.42 -17.82
N PHE A 143 -0.50 5.82 -18.95
CA PHE A 143 0.90 5.70 -19.39
C PHE A 143 1.58 7.07 -19.54
N GLN A 144 0.89 8.04 -20.16
CA GLN A 144 1.39 9.41 -20.31
C GLN A 144 1.55 10.09 -18.93
N MET A 145 0.55 9.97 -18.05
CA MET A 145 0.62 10.49 -16.69
C MET A 145 1.82 9.93 -15.93
N LEU A 146 2.01 8.62 -15.96
CA LEU A 146 3.11 7.96 -15.26
C LEU A 146 4.49 8.38 -15.80
N THR A 147 4.63 8.49 -17.12
CA THR A 147 5.86 8.97 -17.76
C THR A 147 6.15 10.42 -17.44
N ASP A 148 5.13 11.28 -17.40
CA ASP A 148 5.29 12.68 -16.99
C ASP A 148 5.69 12.79 -15.52
N MET A 149 5.06 12.00 -14.62
CA MET A 149 5.44 11.91 -13.21
C MET A 149 6.90 11.47 -13.05
N HIS A 150 7.30 10.40 -13.74
CA HIS A 150 8.67 9.89 -13.70
C HIS A 150 9.67 10.95 -14.18
N ARG A 151 9.37 11.64 -15.29
CA ARG A 151 10.20 12.73 -15.79
C ARG A 151 10.35 13.86 -14.76
N VAL A 152 9.28 14.25 -14.08
CA VAL A 152 9.35 15.28 -13.02
C VAL A 152 10.17 14.78 -11.84
N LEU A 153 9.98 13.54 -11.41
CA LEU A 153 10.73 12.92 -10.31
C LEU A 153 12.23 12.88 -10.59
N LEU A 154 12.64 12.49 -11.81
CA LEU A 154 14.04 12.46 -12.24
C LEU A 154 14.68 13.86 -12.36
N ASN A 155 13.90 14.93 -12.36
CA ASN A 155 14.39 16.30 -12.36
C ASN A 155 14.35 16.97 -10.97
N ASP A 156 13.95 16.23 -9.92
CA ASP A 156 13.96 16.71 -8.54
C ASP A 156 15.24 16.22 -7.82
N PRO A 157 16.22 17.10 -7.57
CA PRO A 157 17.49 16.68 -6.98
C PRO A 157 17.37 16.13 -5.57
N ALA A 158 16.39 16.63 -4.78
CA ALA A 158 16.18 16.17 -3.42
C ALA A 158 15.58 14.75 -3.40
N ALA A 159 14.60 14.49 -4.28
CA ALA A 159 14.02 13.15 -4.43
C ALA A 159 15.07 12.14 -4.92
N ILE A 160 15.87 12.48 -5.94
CA ILE A 160 16.94 11.61 -6.44
C ILE A 160 17.94 11.29 -5.34
N ALA A 161 18.35 12.29 -4.55
CA ALA A 161 19.34 12.09 -3.49
C ALA A 161 18.87 11.05 -2.45
N VAL A 162 17.58 11.04 -2.07
CA VAL A 162 17.05 10.12 -1.06
C VAL A 162 16.56 8.79 -1.64
N MET A 163 16.24 8.73 -2.93
CA MET A 163 15.82 7.52 -3.63
C MET A 163 16.95 6.77 -4.34
N GLY A 164 18.15 7.34 -4.36
CA GLY A 164 19.32 6.78 -5.05
C GLY A 164 19.99 5.59 -4.36
N GLY A 165 19.29 4.92 -3.46
CA GLY A 165 19.78 3.75 -2.71
C GLY A 165 19.49 2.41 -3.42
N ILE A 166 19.44 1.36 -2.61
CA ILE A 166 19.16 -0.01 -3.07
C ILE A 166 17.63 -0.22 -3.02
N PRO A 167 16.98 -0.51 -4.16
CA PRO A 167 15.55 -0.63 -4.21
C PRO A 167 15.05 -1.97 -3.66
N GLU A 168 13.83 -1.97 -3.13
CA GLU A 168 12.98 -3.14 -2.93
C GLU A 168 13.60 -4.26 -2.06
N VAL A 169 14.48 -3.88 -1.10
CA VAL A 169 15.10 -4.84 -0.19
C VAL A 169 14.18 -5.18 0.97
N THR A 170 13.91 -6.47 1.17
CA THR A 170 13.25 -6.97 2.35
C THR A 170 14.23 -7.10 3.52
N MET A 171 13.97 -6.38 4.58
CA MET A 171 14.65 -6.48 5.87
C MET A 171 13.84 -7.43 6.75
N ALA A 172 14.44 -8.56 7.14
CA ALA A 172 13.78 -9.58 7.94
C ALA A 172 14.47 -9.73 9.30
N TRP A 173 13.68 -9.78 10.37
CA TRP A 173 14.18 -10.11 11.71
C TRP A 173 13.15 -10.91 12.49
N PHE A 174 13.64 -11.66 13.48
CA PHE A 174 12.77 -12.40 14.38
C PHE A 174 12.50 -11.59 15.64
N ASP A 175 11.25 -11.52 16.05
CA ASP A 175 10.83 -10.87 17.30
C ASP A 175 10.62 -11.90 18.40
N ASP A 176 11.58 -12.00 19.30
CA ASP A 176 11.57 -12.99 20.40
C ASP A 176 10.36 -12.85 21.32
N ALA A 177 9.84 -11.63 21.51
CA ALA A 177 8.72 -11.39 22.40
C ALA A 177 7.39 -11.98 21.89
N THR A 178 7.18 -11.94 20.58
CA THR A 178 5.95 -12.44 19.94
C THR A 178 6.17 -13.74 19.16
N GLN A 179 7.42 -14.19 19.04
CA GLN A 179 7.80 -15.37 18.23
C GLN A 179 7.29 -15.27 16.79
N LEU A 180 7.41 -14.07 16.21
CA LEU A 180 7.02 -13.75 14.84
C LEU A 180 8.21 -13.22 14.04
N TRP A 181 8.26 -13.61 12.78
CA TRP A 181 9.11 -12.92 11.82
C TRP A 181 8.50 -11.57 11.44
N CYS A 182 9.32 -10.55 11.38
CA CYS A 182 8.95 -9.20 10.98
C CYS A 182 9.64 -8.85 9.66
N LEU A 183 8.88 -8.35 8.69
CA LEU A 183 9.35 -8.06 7.34
C LEU A 183 9.05 -6.61 6.96
N ALA A 184 10.09 -5.79 6.84
CA ALA A 184 9.97 -4.43 6.31
C ALA A 184 10.56 -4.37 4.89
N ARG A 185 9.89 -3.64 4.00
CA ARG A 185 10.34 -3.43 2.62
C ARG A 185 9.99 -2.00 2.21
N PRO A 186 10.85 -1.03 2.53
CA PRO A 186 10.75 0.31 1.96
C PRO A 186 11.11 0.27 0.47
N ASP A 187 10.70 1.27 -0.29
CA ASP A 187 11.04 1.35 -1.71
C ASP A 187 12.53 1.51 -1.92
N THR A 188 13.23 2.19 -0.99
CA THR A 188 14.68 2.36 -1.08
C THR A 188 15.34 2.39 0.30
N ILE A 189 16.49 1.73 0.41
CA ILE A 189 17.41 1.87 1.55
C ILE A 189 18.79 2.26 1.06
N ASN A 190 19.51 3.04 1.87
CA ASN A 190 20.92 3.26 1.69
C ASN A 190 21.65 2.91 2.99
N PHE A 191 22.77 2.20 2.91
CA PHE A 191 23.54 1.81 4.10
C PHE A 191 24.28 2.97 4.79
N ASP A 192 24.17 4.19 4.24
CA ASP A 192 24.51 5.43 4.95
C ASP A 192 23.46 5.84 6.01
N GLY A 193 22.34 5.13 6.08
CA GLY A 193 21.27 5.37 7.03
C GLY A 193 20.07 6.11 6.45
N THR A 194 19.85 6.06 5.15
CA THR A 194 18.66 6.63 4.51
C THR A 194 17.64 5.53 4.19
N VAL A 195 16.38 5.74 4.63
CA VAL A 195 15.24 4.84 4.38
C VAL A 195 14.10 5.67 3.79
N THR A 196 13.68 5.35 2.56
CA THR A 196 12.64 6.12 1.88
C THR A 196 11.56 5.26 1.25
N ASP A 197 10.39 5.87 1.14
CA ASP A 197 9.22 5.24 0.56
C ASP A 197 8.52 6.24 -0.37
N TYR A 198 8.27 5.85 -1.61
CA TYR A 198 7.61 6.69 -2.61
C TYR A 198 6.09 6.53 -2.53
N LYS A 199 5.38 7.63 -2.61
CA LYS A 199 3.90 7.61 -2.60
C LYS A 199 3.31 8.50 -3.69
N LYS A 200 2.71 7.87 -4.69
CA LYS A 200 1.79 8.56 -5.60
C LYS A 200 0.53 8.95 -4.83
N MET A 201 0.19 10.23 -4.83
CA MET A 201 -0.94 10.75 -4.06
C MET A 201 -1.91 11.54 -4.93
N SER A 202 -3.21 11.27 -4.73
CA SER A 202 -4.26 12.12 -5.28
C SER A 202 -4.63 13.22 -4.28
N ALA A 203 -4.69 14.45 -4.79
CA ALA A 203 -5.10 15.61 -4.00
C ALA A 203 -6.62 15.73 -3.80
N GLY A 204 -7.44 14.94 -4.53
CA GLY A 204 -8.90 14.96 -4.38
C GLY A 204 -9.52 16.33 -4.63
N GLY A 205 -8.96 17.12 -5.57
CA GLY A 205 -9.41 18.47 -5.87
C GLY A 205 -8.87 19.57 -4.94
N GLN A 206 -8.07 19.24 -3.93
CA GLN A 206 -7.38 20.22 -3.08
C GLN A 206 -5.99 20.53 -3.64
N PRO A 207 -5.37 21.67 -3.24
CA PRO A 207 -3.97 21.93 -3.58
C PRO A 207 -3.04 20.86 -3.01
N PHE A 208 -2.10 20.37 -3.83
CA PHE A 208 -1.04 19.50 -3.36
C PHE A 208 -0.07 20.30 -2.49
N SER A 209 0.06 19.94 -1.21
CA SER A 209 0.76 20.74 -0.20
C SER A 209 1.30 19.86 0.92
N HIS A 210 2.25 20.40 1.71
CA HIS A 210 2.75 19.72 2.91
C HIS A 210 1.63 19.24 3.84
N ARG A 211 0.63 20.10 4.09
CA ARG A 211 -0.53 19.76 4.92
C ARG A 211 -1.31 18.56 4.38
N LEU A 212 -1.47 18.45 3.06
CA LEU A 212 -2.12 17.29 2.45
C LEU A 212 -1.29 16.03 2.67
N VAL A 213 0.01 16.11 2.44
CA VAL A 213 0.94 14.97 2.63
C VAL A 213 0.96 14.53 4.09
N ASP A 214 1.07 15.47 5.04
CA ASP A 214 1.06 15.19 6.48
C ASP A 214 -0.22 14.47 6.91
N ARG A 215 -1.38 14.95 6.43
CA ARG A 215 -2.65 14.27 6.67
C ARG A 215 -2.65 12.84 6.09
N ARG A 216 -2.13 12.63 4.87
CA ARG A 216 -2.05 11.30 4.26
C ARG A 216 -1.10 10.37 5.01
N ILE A 217 -0.01 10.90 5.57
CA ILE A 217 0.89 10.14 6.44
C ILE A 217 0.10 9.59 7.63
N THR A 218 -0.67 10.44 8.30
CA THR A 218 -1.49 10.07 9.45
C THR A 218 -2.63 9.10 9.07
N ASP A 219 -3.42 9.45 8.06
CA ASP A 219 -4.62 8.69 7.65
C ASP A 219 -4.27 7.26 7.20
N HIS A 220 -3.10 7.07 6.60
CA HIS A 220 -2.66 5.76 6.10
C HIS A 220 -1.60 5.08 6.97
N GLY A 221 -1.17 5.71 8.07
CA GLY A 221 -0.15 5.15 8.97
C GLY A 221 1.22 4.98 8.29
N TYR A 222 1.61 5.90 7.40
CA TYR A 222 2.92 5.82 6.74
C TYR A 222 4.06 6.07 7.73
N ASP A 223 3.81 6.80 8.82
CA ASP A 223 4.69 6.90 9.98
C ASP A 223 5.01 5.52 10.58
N MET A 224 4.01 4.66 10.73
CA MET A 224 4.20 3.28 11.19
C MET A 224 5.01 2.44 10.19
N GLN A 225 4.77 2.61 8.89
CA GLN A 225 5.51 1.89 7.86
C GLN A 225 7.00 2.23 7.92
N LEU A 226 7.32 3.52 7.98
CA LEU A 226 8.71 3.99 8.08
C LEU A 226 9.35 3.65 9.43
N ALA A 227 8.60 3.74 10.53
CA ALA A 227 9.07 3.32 11.85
C ALA A 227 9.44 1.83 11.88
N PHE A 228 8.67 0.98 11.18
CA PHE A 228 8.96 -0.45 11.06
C PHE A 228 10.21 -0.72 10.23
N ALA A 229 10.40 0.06 9.16
CA ALA A 229 11.62 -0.02 8.35
C ALA A 229 12.84 0.52 9.10
N ALA A 230 12.68 1.60 9.87
CA ALA A 230 13.74 2.15 10.72
C ALA A 230 14.16 1.16 11.83
N GLU A 231 13.20 0.50 12.48
CA GLU A 231 13.48 -0.56 13.45
C GLU A 231 14.21 -1.74 12.81
N ALA A 232 13.78 -2.17 11.63
CA ALA A 232 14.45 -3.24 10.88
C ALA A 232 15.90 -2.86 10.55
N PHE A 233 16.11 -1.64 10.09
CA PHE A 233 17.44 -1.12 9.78
C PHE A 233 18.34 -1.11 11.03
N GLU A 234 17.85 -0.58 12.16
CA GLU A 234 18.58 -0.57 13.42
C GLU A 234 18.96 -1.98 13.89
N ARG A 235 18.02 -2.93 13.83
CA ARG A 235 18.26 -4.31 14.27
C ARG A 235 19.30 -5.04 13.43
N LEU A 236 19.35 -4.74 12.14
CA LEU A 236 20.24 -5.41 11.21
C LEU A 236 21.59 -4.74 11.03
N THR A 237 21.69 -3.44 11.30
CA THR A 237 22.94 -2.67 11.14
C THR A 237 23.58 -2.26 12.47
N GLY A 238 22.79 -2.26 13.55
CA GLY A 238 23.21 -1.76 14.87
C GLY A 238 23.09 -0.24 15.03
N SER A 239 22.54 0.47 14.03
CA SER A 239 22.40 1.93 14.06
C SER A 239 21.02 2.35 13.58
N TRP A 240 20.39 3.30 14.29
CA TRP A 240 19.16 3.93 13.83
C TRP A 240 19.42 4.71 12.53
N PRO A 241 18.49 4.69 11.56
CA PRO A 241 18.71 5.45 10.33
C PRO A 241 18.79 6.95 10.62
N GLY A 242 19.69 7.65 9.92
CA GLY A 242 19.82 9.09 10.01
C GLY A 242 18.68 9.86 9.36
N MET A 243 17.96 9.22 8.43
CA MET A 243 16.81 9.79 7.74
C MET A 243 15.81 8.68 7.39
N ALA A 244 14.55 8.88 7.74
CA ALA A 244 13.44 8.07 7.24
C ALA A 244 12.34 9.00 6.73
N GLY A 245 11.88 8.82 5.50
CA GLY A 245 10.97 9.78 4.89
C GLY A 245 10.18 9.27 3.70
N ILE A 246 9.22 10.09 3.29
CA ILE A 246 8.34 9.85 2.15
C ILE A 246 8.66 10.82 1.02
N VAL A 247 8.76 10.28 -0.18
CA VAL A 247 8.74 11.05 -1.43
C VAL A 247 7.31 11.01 -1.96
N ALA A 248 6.54 12.04 -1.67
CA ALA A 248 5.15 12.17 -2.10
C ALA A 248 5.06 12.89 -3.45
N GLN A 249 4.33 12.32 -4.41
CA GLN A 249 4.16 12.93 -5.72
C GLN A 249 2.69 13.02 -6.12
N SER A 250 2.29 14.19 -6.66
CA SER A 250 0.94 14.42 -7.18
C SER A 250 0.68 13.65 -8.47
N ASP A 251 -0.47 12.96 -8.55
CA ASP A 251 -0.98 12.33 -9.77
C ASP A 251 -1.50 13.35 -10.80
N LYS A 252 -1.57 14.65 -10.45
CA LYS A 252 -2.04 15.73 -11.33
C LYS A 252 -0.90 16.66 -11.74
N PRO A 253 -0.89 17.13 -12.99
CA PRO A 253 0.07 18.14 -13.43
C PRO A 253 0.06 19.37 -12.50
N PRO A 254 1.23 19.96 -12.24
CA PRO A 254 2.55 19.67 -12.80
C PRO A 254 3.31 18.54 -12.08
N HIS A 255 2.64 17.63 -11.37
CA HIS A 255 3.20 16.47 -10.68
C HIS A 255 4.20 16.83 -9.59
N HIS A 256 3.85 17.84 -8.77
CA HIS A 256 4.70 18.30 -7.66
C HIS A 256 5.23 17.13 -6.82
N VAL A 257 6.49 17.21 -6.45
CA VAL A 257 7.17 16.32 -5.52
C VAL A 257 7.34 17.04 -4.18
N ILE A 258 7.02 16.36 -3.09
CA ILE A 258 7.23 16.83 -1.72
C ILE A 258 7.96 15.75 -0.96
N LEU A 259 9.16 16.07 -0.48
CA LEU A 259 9.89 15.23 0.44
C LEU A 259 9.46 15.54 1.89
N ARG A 260 9.07 14.50 2.64
CA ARG A 260 8.71 14.59 4.07
C ARG A 260 9.54 13.60 4.87
N GLU A 261 10.52 14.12 5.56
CA GLU A 261 11.19 13.38 6.63
C GLU A 261 10.25 13.24 7.82
N ILE A 262 10.21 12.06 8.42
CA ILE A 262 9.46 11.80 9.66
C ILE A 262 10.41 12.04 10.82
N ALA A 263 10.03 12.93 11.74
CA ALA A 263 10.83 13.22 12.93
C ALA A 263 11.08 11.95 13.76
N GLU A 264 12.24 11.86 14.39
CA GLU A 264 12.59 10.67 15.17
C GLU A 264 11.55 10.36 16.26
N ASP A 265 11.04 11.36 16.94
CA ASP A 265 10.00 11.19 17.97
C ASP A 265 8.74 10.56 17.38
N ASP A 266 8.30 10.97 16.18
CA ASP A 266 7.15 10.40 15.50
C ASP A 266 7.43 8.97 14.99
N LEU A 267 8.66 8.67 14.56
CA LEU A 267 9.07 7.30 14.26
C LEU A 267 9.03 6.43 15.53
N ARG A 268 9.43 6.94 16.68
CA ARG A 268 9.35 6.21 17.97
C ARG A 268 7.87 5.96 18.37
N LEU A 269 6.96 6.90 18.12
CA LEU A 269 5.53 6.69 18.30
C LEU A 269 5.00 5.62 17.35
N GLY A 270 5.39 5.67 16.07
CA GLY A 270 5.07 4.65 15.08
C GLY A 270 5.59 3.26 15.47
N GLN A 271 6.80 3.18 16.00
CA GLN A 271 7.38 1.95 16.55
C GLN A 271 6.53 1.38 17.69
N TRP A 272 6.08 2.21 18.63
CA TRP A 272 5.20 1.79 19.72
C TRP A 272 3.86 1.23 19.17
N ARG A 273 3.25 1.90 18.18
CA ARG A 273 2.03 1.43 17.51
C ARG A 273 2.26 0.07 16.85
N ASN A 274 3.37 -0.11 16.12
CA ASN A 274 3.75 -1.39 15.53
C ASN A 274 3.90 -2.50 16.59
N ARG A 275 4.53 -2.21 17.73
CA ARG A 275 4.70 -3.17 18.83
C ARG A 275 3.35 -3.58 19.44
N ARG A 276 2.42 -2.63 19.58
CA ARG A 276 1.06 -2.91 20.05
C ARG A 276 0.32 -3.79 19.03
N ALA A 277 0.37 -3.45 17.75
CA ALA A 277 -0.25 -4.21 16.67
C ALA A 277 0.32 -5.63 16.56
N LEU A 278 1.65 -5.79 16.74
CA LEU A 278 2.31 -7.08 16.72
C LEU A 278 1.85 -8.01 17.85
N ARG A 279 1.75 -7.50 19.08
CA ARG A 279 1.19 -8.25 20.21
C ARG A 279 -0.25 -8.66 19.96
N ARG A 280 -1.09 -7.73 19.50
CA ARG A 280 -2.49 -8.00 19.17
C ARG A 280 -2.64 -9.07 18.07
N PHE A 281 -1.77 -9.03 17.06
CA PHE A 281 -1.74 -10.05 16.03
C PHE A 281 -1.39 -11.42 16.61
N ARG A 282 -0.39 -11.50 17.50
CA ARG A 282 -0.01 -12.74 18.20
C ARG A 282 -1.16 -13.29 19.05
N GLU A 283 -1.82 -12.44 19.82
CA GLU A 283 -2.99 -12.80 20.65
C GLU A 283 -4.12 -13.38 19.80
N CYS A 284 -4.40 -12.79 18.64
CA CYS A 284 -5.40 -13.32 17.71
C CYS A 284 -5.00 -14.67 17.13
N LEU A 285 -3.73 -14.86 16.79
CA LEU A 285 -3.23 -16.15 16.33
C LEU A 285 -3.35 -17.25 17.41
N ASP A 286 -3.01 -16.94 18.66
CA ASP A 286 -3.02 -17.89 19.76
C ASP A 286 -4.44 -18.29 20.17
N SER A 287 -5.36 -17.33 20.18
CA SER A 287 -6.75 -17.57 20.55
C SER A 287 -7.60 -18.10 19.39
N GLY A 288 -7.16 -17.93 18.14
CA GLY A 288 -7.98 -18.17 16.95
C GLY A 288 -9.13 -17.16 16.77
N HIS A 289 -9.24 -16.19 17.68
CA HIS A 289 -10.29 -15.15 17.66
C HIS A 289 -9.75 -13.83 17.09
N TRP A 290 -10.43 -13.33 16.07
CA TRP A 290 -10.09 -12.10 15.36
C TRP A 290 -11.24 -11.12 15.52
N PRO A 291 -11.23 -10.28 16.56
CA PRO A 291 -12.36 -9.42 16.89
C PRO A 291 -12.64 -8.38 15.79
N GLY A 292 -13.96 -8.20 15.54
CA GLY A 292 -14.50 -7.23 14.60
C GLY A 292 -15.36 -6.17 15.30
N PRO A 293 -15.96 -5.23 14.54
CA PRO A 293 -16.77 -4.15 15.11
C PRO A 293 -18.02 -4.65 15.87
N GLY A 294 -18.47 -5.88 15.58
CA GLY A 294 -19.66 -6.47 16.22
C GLY A 294 -19.37 -7.17 17.56
N ASP A 295 -18.11 -7.36 17.92
CA ASP A 295 -17.74 -8.00 19.19
C ASP A 295 -17.86 -7.04 20.38
N ASP A 296 -17.90 -5.74 20.11
CA ASP A 296 -18.07 -4.69 21.11
C ASP A 296 -19.50 -4.15 21.05
N VAL A 297 -20.34 -4.58 21.99
CA VAL A 297 -21.73 -4.13 22.10
C VAL A 297 -21.76 -2.87 22.95
N GLY A 298 -21.63 -1.72 22.31
CA GLY A 298 -21.75 -0.42 22.97
C GLY A 298 -23.14 0.20 22.83
N ALA A 299 -23.56 0.97 23.83
CA ALA A 299 -24.75 1.81 23.71
C ALA A 299 -24.46 3.00 22.78
N TYR A 300 -25.39 3.32 21.88
CA TYR A 300 -25.32 4.57 21.13
C TYR A 300 -25.44 5.76 22.09
N ILE A 301 -24.40 6.60 22.10
CA ILE A 301 -24.41 7.86 22.83
C ILE A 301 -24.39 8.99 21.82
N ARG A 302 -25.44 9.82 21.87
CA ARG A 302 -25.55 10.98 20.98
C ARG A 302 -24.43 11.99 21.29
N PRO A 303 -23.77 12.57 20.29
CA PRO A 303 -22.80 13.66 20.49
C PRO A 303 -23.43 14.82 21.30
N GLU A 304 -22.65 15.41 22.22
CA GLU A 304 -23.13 16.45 23.16
C GLU A 304 -23.81 17.62 22.43
N TRP A 305 -23.18 18.17 21.40
CA TRP A 305 -23.75 19.27 20.61
C TRP A 305 -25.12 18.94 20.00
N GLN A 306 -25.32 17.69 19.59
CA GLN A 306 -26.57 17.22 19.00
C GLN A 306 -27.66 17.01 20.08
N ARG A 307 -27.23 16.56 21.25
CA ARG A 307 -28.09 16.42 22.43
C ARG A 307 -28.58 17.77 22.89
N GLU A 308 -27.70 18.75 23.04
CA GLU A 308 -28.02 20.14 23.41
C GLU A 308 -29.02 20.78 22.43
N GLN A 309 -28.79 20.58 21.13
CA GLN A 309 -29.68 21.09 20.10
C GLN A 309 -31.11 20.49 20.25
N ILE A 310 -31.23 19.19 20.50
CA ILE A 310 -32.51 18.54 20.68
C ILE A 310 -33.19 19.01 21.98
N LEU A 311 -32.44 19.10 23.07
CA LEU A 311 -32.96 19.60 24.34
C LEU A 311 -33.47 21.05 24.22
N SER A 312 -32.77 21.90 23.48
CA SER A 312 -33.19 23.26 23.19
C SER A 312 -34.51 23.31 22.40
N LEU A 313 -34.65 22.45 21.39
CA LEU A 313 -35.90 22.32 20.62
C LEU A 313 -37.06 21.83 21.50
N MET A 314 -36.82 20.79 22.30
CA MET A 314 -37.85 20.29 23.26
C MET A 314 -38.29 21.37 24.22
N ALA A 315 -37.35 22.13 24.77
CA ALA A 315 -37.67 23.26 25.66
C ALA A 315 -38.51 24.34 24.97
N SER A 316 -38.21 24.65 23.70
CA SER A 316 -39.00 25.62 22.91
C SER A 316 -40.43 25.16 22.62
N GLU A 317 -40.67 23.85 22.60
CA GLU A 317 -41.98 23.23 22.44
C GLU A 317 -42.69 22.92 23.77
N GLY A 318 -42.07 23.29 24.89
CA GLY A 318 -42.61 23.06 26.23
C GLY A 318 -42.55 21.59 26.68
N ILE A 319 -41.69 20.78 26.06
CA ILE A 319 -41.47 19.37 26.35
C ILE A 319 -40.26 19.25 27.29
N SER A 320 -40.44 18.58 28.42
CA SER A 320 -39.35 18.21 29.33
C SER A 320 -38.75 16.86 28.89
N PRO A 321 -37.41 16.70 28.93
CA PRO A 321 -36.75 15.46 28.56
C PRO A 321 -37.06 14.30 29.52
#